data_14dd2c7ac252d2c37946993aaf425dd2
#
_entry.id   14dd2c7ac252d2c37946993aaf425dd2
#
_cell.length_a   1.000
_cell.length_b   1.000
_cell.length_c   1.000
_cell.angle_alpha   90.00
_cell.angle_beta   90.00
_cell.angle_gamma   90.00
#
_symmetry.space_group_name_H-M   'P 1'
#
loop_
_entity.id
_entity.type
_entity.pdbx_description
1 polymer ?
#
loop_
_entity_poly.entity_id
_entity_poly.type
_entity_poly.pdbx_seq_one_letter_code
_entity_poly.pdbx_strand_id
1 'polypeptide(L)'
;YAFAENVRVLAPSPQRVTPRCPHFGPGQCGGCHFQHIDYAAQPGYKRDVVIDQLRRIGGFSDPPVRPTVASPDAWAYRYHATFQVDAAGNLCFVGTDNATLIPIDECHILRPELRDLLAELNFEDVQGLTRVRVQAGSAGDLMLVLSTADDQAPELEVTMPVSVNLLLSDNEPVNLIGASTVSYMVRGRPFRVTAGGFFQVNLPQAEALVGLVLEALDLHGEETVLDLYAGVGLFTAFLAERAALVTSVES
;
A
#
# COMPACT_ATOMS: atom_id res chain seq x y z
N TYR A 1 6.90 19.95 -25.28
CA TYR A 1 7.39 19.25 -24.10
C TYR A 1 8.82 18.83 -24.35
N ALA A 2 9.65 18.92 -23.31
CA ALA A 2 11.01 18.38 -23.30
C ALA A 2 11.14 17.43 -22.12
N PHE A 3 11.77 16.29 -22.35
CA PHE A 3 12.18 15.39 -21.28
C PHE A 3 13.63 15.69 -20.93
N ALA A 4 13.94 15.76 -19.64
CA ALA A 4 15.29 15.99 -19.16
C ALA A 4 15.56 15.08 -17.97
N GLU A 5 16.77 14.53 -17.94
CA GLU A 5 17.25 13.75 -16.81
C GLU A 5 18.26 14.57 -15.99
N ASN A 6 18.17 14.48 -14.67
CA ASN A 6 19.08 15.15 -13.77
C ASN A 6 20.36 14.34 -13.60
N VAL A 7 21.44 14.77 -14.24
CA VAL A 7 22.75 14.07 -14.23
C VAL A 7 23.53 14.31 -12.94
N ARG A 8 23.45 15.55 -12.37
CA ARG A 8 24.20 15.93 -11.18
C ARG A 8 23.54 17.12 -10.44
N VAL A 9 23.43 17.02 -9.13
CA VAL A 9 23.01 18.11 -8.26
C VAL A 9 24.25 18.89 -7.84
N LEU A 10 24.38 20.13 -8.29
CA LEU A 10 25.55 21.01 -7.99
C LEU A 10 25.41 21.70 -6.63
N ALA A 11 24.20 22.13 -6.27
CA ALA A 11 23.88 22.77 -5.01
C ALA A 11 22.68 22.05 -4.37
N PRO A 12 22.91 21.02 -3.55
CA PRO A 12 21.82 20.28 -2.92
C PRO A 12 21.10 21.15 -1.87
N SER A 13 19.78 20.94 -1.77
CA SER A 13 19.00 21.47 -0.66
C SER A 13 19.55 20.94 0.68
N PRO A 14 19.51 21.72 1.77
CA PRO A 14 19.84 21.23 3.11
C PRO A 14 18.94 20.08 3.60
N GLN A 15 17.77 19.91 2.96
CA GLN A 15 16.84 18.80 3.24
C GLN A 15 17.12 17.55 2.40
N ARG A 16 18.15 17.58 1.53
CA ARG A 16 18.54 16.42 0.74
C ARG A 16 19.31 15.42 1.59
N VAL A 17 18.88 14.17 1.54
CA VAL A 17 19.53 13.03 2.20
C VAL A 17 19.93 11.96 1.18
N THR A 18 20.85 11.09 1.58
CA THR A 18 21.16 9.89 0.79
C THR A 18 20.01 8.88 0.94
N PRO A 19 19.40 8.42 -0.16
CA PRO A 19 18.39 7.38 -0.12
C PRO A 19 18.92 6.11 0.54
N ARG A 20 18.07 5.50 1.38
CA ARG A 20 18.44 4.25 2.06
C ARG A 20 18.36 3.03 1.15
N CYS A 21 17.37 3.00 0.25
CA CYS A 21 17.10 1.86 -0.62
C CYS A 21 18.01 1.87 -1.85
N PRO A 22 18.71 0.77 -2.17
CA PRO A 22 19.57 0.68 -3.36
C PRO A 22 18.78 0.74 -4.67
N HIS A 23 17.49 0.36 -4.63
CA HIS A 23 16.59 0.43 -5.78
C HIS A 23 15.97 1.82 -6.00
N PHE A 24 16.40 2.85 -5.27
CA PHE A 24 15.90 4.21 -5.45
C PHE A 24 16.76 5.02 -6.42
N GLY A 25 16.14 5.60 -7.45
CA GLY A 25 16.83 6.49 -8.39
C GLY A 25 16.23 6.48 -9.79
N PRO A 26 16.81 7.27 -10.72
CA PRO A 26 16.42 7.25 -12.12
C PRO A 26 16.58 5.85 -12.74
N GLY A 27 15.58 5.40 -13.48
CA GLY A 27 15.57 4.06 -14.09
C GLY A 27 15.48 2.89 -13.10
N GLN A 28 15.24 3.17 -11.82
CA GLN A 28 15.09 2.20 -10.75
C GLN A 28 13.61 2.03 -10.35
N CYS A 29 13.36 1.38 -9.21
CA CYS A 29 12.02 1.11 -8.67
C CYS A 29 11.14 2.37 -8.57
N GLY A 30 9.93 2.31 -9.15
CA GLY A 30 8.92 3.38 -9.11
C GLY A 30 8.12 3.46 -7.80
N GLY A 31 8.36 2.58 -6.83
CA GLY A 31 7.56 2.48 -5.61
C GLY A 31 7.75 3.62 -4.59
N CYS A 32 8.84 4.41 -4.70
CA CYS A 32 9.15 5.52 -3.80
C CYS A 32 9.64 6.74 -4.57
N HIS A 33 9.14 7.94 -4.21
CA HIS A 33 9.51 9.18 -4.91
C HIS A 33 10.35 10.15 -4.05
N PHE A 34 10.32 10.05 -2.72
CA PHE A 34 10.84 11.07 -1.81
C PHE A 34 11.98 10.61 -0.90
N GLN A 35 12.60 9.46 -1.15
CA GLN A 35 13.68 8.94 -0.31
C GLN A 35 14.92 9.84 -0.25
N HIS A 36 15.11 10.72 -1.23
CA HIS A 36 16.19 11.71 -1.26
C HIS A 36 15.88 12.99 -0.47
N ILE A 37 14.74 13.06 0.21
CA ILE A 37 14.30 14.20 1.04
C ILE A 37 14.18 13.74 2.48
N ASP A 38 14.71 14.53 3.42
CA ASP A 38 14.52 14.32 4.86
C ASP A 38 13.02 14.11 5.17
N TYR A 39 12.71 13.08 5.93
CA TYR A 39 11.33 12.72 6.23
C TYR A 39 10.54 13.85 6.89
N ALA A 40 11.19 14.62 7.79
CA ALA A 40 10.56 15.75 8.46
C ALA A 40 10.10 16.85 7.47
N ALA A 41 10.74 16.97 6.31
CA ALA A 41 10.37 17.91 5.26
C ALA A 41 9.29 17.38 4.30
N GLN A 42 9.18 16.05 4.14
CA GLN A 42 8.25 15.45 3.17
C GLN A 42 6.78 15.85 3.36
N PRO A 43 6.22 15.95 4.60
CA PRO A 43 4.84 16.40 4.81
C PRO A 43 4.58 17.81 4.27
N GLY A 44 5.56 18.72 4.42
CA GLY A 44 5.49 20.08 3.86
C GLY A 44 5.38 20.06 2.34
N TYR A 45 6.27 19.35 1.67
CA TYR A 45 6.21 19.21 0.20
C TYR A 45 4.92 18.59 -0.31
N LYS A 46 4.40 17.57 0.38
CA LYS A 46 3.10 16.96 0.01
C LYS A 46 1.95 17.95 0.13
N ARG A 47 1.95 18.78 1.20
CA ARG A 47 0.97 19.86 1.37
C ARG A 47 1.08 20.88 0.24
N ASP A 48 2.28 21.30 -0.11
CA ASP A 48 2.53 22.30 -1.16
C ASP A 48 2.04 21.79 -2.53
N VAL A 49 2.23 20.50 -2.83
CA VAL A 49 1.68 19.87 -4.05
C VAL A 49 0.15 19.96 -4.06
N VAL A 50 -0.54 19.68 -2.96
CA VAL A 50 -2.00 19.76 -2.88
C VAL A 50 -2.46 21.21 -3.07
N ILE A 51 -1.80 22.18 -2.42
CA ILE A 51 -2.10 23.61 -2.59
C ILE A 51 -1.94 24.04 -4.06
N ASP A 52 -0.83 23.64 -4.69
CA ASP A 52 -0.56 23.97 -6.09
C ASP A 52 -1.62 23.38 -7.03
N GLN A 53 -2.02 22.12 -6.84
CA GLN A 53 -3.06 21.48 -7.64
C GLN A 53 -4.42 22.18 -7.47
N LEU A 54 -4.80 22.50 -6.25
CA LEU A 54 -6.06 23.23 -5.98
C LEU A 54 -6.05 24.63 -6.57
N ARG A 55 -4.91 25.31 -6.57
CA ARG A 55 -4.78 26.63 -7.20
C ARG A 55 -4.84 26.55 -8.73
N ARG A 56 -4.00 25.72 -9.34
CA ARG A 56 -3.84 25.68 -10.80
C ARG A 56 -4.99 24.97 -11.52
N ILE A 57 -5.49 23.85 -10.97
CA ILE A 57 -6.53 23.03 -11.60
C ILE A 57 -7.89 23.35 -10.98
N GLY A 58 -7.96 23.46 -9.65
CA GLY A 58 -9.22 23.74 -8.94
C GLY A 58 -9.66 25.19 -9.00
N GLY A 59 -8.79 26.14 -9.36
CA GLY A 59 -9.12 27.56 -9.45
C GLY A 59 -9.27 28.27 -8.09
N PHE A 60 -8.87 27.63 -6.97
CA PHE A 60 -8.93 28.24 -5.63
C PHE A 60 -7.78 29.23 -5.46
N SER A 61 -8.07 30.49 -5.11
CA SER A 61 -7.04 31.49 -4.84
C SER A 61 -6.26 31.20 -3.56
N ASP A 62 -6.95 30.76 -2.51
CA ASP A 62 -6.35 30.43 -1.20
C ASP A 62 -7.03 29.17 -0.61
N PRO A 63 -6.62 27.96 -1.05
CA PRO A 63 -7.24 26.74 -0.60
C PRO A 63 -6.87 26.47 0.89
N PRO A 64 -7.85 26.13 1.74
CA PRO A 64 -7.64 25.91 3.18
C PRO A 64 -7.03 24.54 3.46
N VAL A 65 -5.82 24.28 2.97
CA VAL A 65 -5.12 23.02 3.16
C VAL A 65 -4.41 22.99 4.52
N ARG A 66 -4.86 22.13 5.40
CA ARG A 66 -4.24 21.87 6.71
C ARG A 66 -2.86 21.22 6.55
N PRO A 67 -1.98 21.26 7.58
CA PRO A 67 -0.73 20.51 7.57
C PRO A 67 -0.97 19.01 7.30
N THR A 68 -0.07 18.41 6.53
CA THR A 68 -0.13 16.96 6.28
C THR A 68 0.19 16.19 7.55
N VAL A 69 -0.64 15.22 7.90
CA VAL A 69 -0.39 14.31 9.02
C VAL A 69 0.72 13.32 8.62
N ALA A 70 1.87 13.42 9.29
CA ALA A 70 2.99 12.53 9.06
C ALA A 70 2.71 11.12 9.59
N SER A 71 3.23 10.08 8.91
CA SER A 71 3.27 8.73 9.49
C SER A 71 4.23 8.73 10.70
N PRO A 72 3.90 8.04 11.80
CA PRO A 72 4.83 7.91 12.92
C PRO A 72 6.13 7.24 12.50
N ASP A 73 6.06 6.32 11.54
CA ASP A 73 7.20 5.62 10.98
C ASP A 73 7.43 6.01 9.52
N ALA A 74 8.65 6.41 9.20
CA ALA A 74 9.09 6.71 7.83
C ALA A 74 9.37 5.41 7.03
N TRP A 75 9.65 4.31 7.73
CA TRP A 75 10.05 3.01 7.21
C TRP A 75 9.21 1.90 7.86
N ALA A 76 9.25 0.70 7.28
CA ALA A 76 8.59 -0.48 7.84
C ALA A 76 7.08 -0.32 8.14
N TYR A 77 6.41 0.58 7.43
CA TYR A 77 4.99 0.89 7.66
C TYR A 77 4.03 0.08 6.80
N ARG A 78 4.55 -0.60 5.77
CA ARG A 78 3.74 -1.23 4.72
C ARG A 78 3.40 -2.68 5.07
N TYR A 79 2.12 -2.95 5.24
CA TYR A 79 1.57 -4.25 5.63
C TYR A 79 1.32 -5.21 4.46
N HIS A 80 1.40 -4.76 3.24
CA HIS A 80 1.34 -5.62 2.06
C HIS A 80 2.02 -4.98 0.85
N ALA A 81 2.47 -5.81 -0.08
CA ALA A 81 2.95 -5.39 -1.39
C ALA A 81 2.62 -6.44 -2.45
N THR A 82 2.44 -5.99 -3.67
CA THR A 82 2.24 -6.86 -4.84
C THR A 82 3.43 -6.70 -5.78
N PHE A 83 4.08 -7.80 -6.07
CA PHE A 83 5.18 -7.91 -7.02
C PHE A 83 4.70 -8.52 -8.33
N GLN A 84 5.30 -8.12 -9.43
CA GLN A 84 5.26 -8.88 -10.66
C GLN A 84 6.39 -9.91 -10.64
N VAL A 85 6.21 -11.01 -11.36
CA VAL A 85 7.22 -12.06 -11.49
C VAL A 85 7.78 -12.00 -12.89
N ASP A 86 9.11 -11.91 -13.02
CA ASP A 86 9.78 -11.95 -14.31
C ASP A 86 9.98 -13.39 -14.82
N ALA A 87 10.54 -13.54 -16.02
CA ALA A 87 10.74 -14.85 -16.64
C ALA A 87 11.78 -15.73 -15.89
N ALA A 88 12.58 -15.15 -15.00
CA ALA A 88 13.54 -15.85 -14.16
C ALA A 88 13.00 -16.18 -12.76
N GLY A 89 11.74 -15.84 -12.47
CA GLY A 89 11.11 -16.05 -11.16
C GLY A 89 11.40 -14.94 -10.14
N ASN A 90 12.06 -13.84 -10.53
CA ASN A 90 12.35 -12.76 -9.60
C ASN A 90 11.09 -11.95 -9.28
N LEU A 91 10.98 -11.53 -8.02
CA LEU A 91 9.96 -10.59 -7.56
C LEU A 91 10.36 -9.17 -7.95
N CYS A 92 9.53 -8.50 -8.75
CA CYS A 92 9.83 -7.21 -9.35
C CYS A 92 8.80 -6.14 -8.98
N PHE A 93 9.26 -4.89 -8.83
CA PHE A 93 8.40 -3.72 -8.98
C PHE A 93 8.58 -3.09 -10.36
N VAL A 94 7.57 -2.35 -10.81
CA VAL A 94 7.65 -1.56 -12.02
C VAL A 94 8.56 -0.36 -11.79
N GLY A 95 9.44 -0.11 -12.75
CA GLY A 95 10.39 1.01 -12.72
C GLY A 95 9.73 2.38 -12.85
N THR A 96 10.53 3.43 -12.71
CA THR A 96 10.09 4.83 -12.84
C THR A 96 9.59 5.19 -14.26
N ASP A 97 9.88 4.36 -15.25
CA ASP A 97 9.38 4.45 -16.63
C ASP A 97 7.97 3.83 -16.83
N ASN A 98 7.39 3.23 -15.80
CA ASN A 98 6.14 2.47 -15.78
C ASN A 98 6.12 1.25 -16.72
N ALA A 99 7.27 0.73 -17.10
CA ALA A 99 7.38 -0.38 -18.05
C ALA A 99 8.39 -1.45 -17.60
N THR A 100 9.60 -1.05 -17.23
CA THR A 100 10.69 -1.97 -16.88
C THR A 100 10.41 -2.67 -15.55
N LEU A 101 10.62 -3.99 -15.50
CA LEU A 101 10.58 -4.74 -14.25
C LEU A 101 11.94 -4.65 -13.56
N ILE A 102 11.94 -4.20 -12.32
CA ILE A 102 13.12 -4.05 -11.46
C ILE A 102 13.07 -5.14 -10.41
N PRO A 103 13.98 -6.14 -10.44
CA PRO A 103 14.08 -7.15 -9.39
C PRO A 103 14.36 -6.51 -8.03
N ILE A 104 13.65 -6.96 -7.00
CA ILE A 104 13.70 -6.40 -5.64
C ILE A 104 14.15 -7.48 -4.67
N ASP A 105 15.34 -7.35 -4.14
CA ASP A 105 15.90 -8.18 -3.08
C ASP A 105 15.64 -7.62 -1.68
N GLU A 106 15.46 -6.29 -1.56
CA GLU A 106 15.11 -5.64 -0.30
C GLU A 106 14.12 -4.48 -0.51
N CYS A 107 13.20 -4.29 0.46
CA CYS A 107 12.26 -3.17 0.47
C CYS A 107 12.07 -2.62 1.88
N HIS A 108 12.69 -1.50 2.19
CA HIS A 108 12.73 -0.92 3.54
C HIS A 108 11.40 -0.35 4.04
N ILE A 109 10.42 -0.12 3.17
CA ILE A 109 9.08 0.33 3.57
C ILE A 109 8.18 -0.84 4.00
N LEU A 110 8.53 -2.09 3.66
CA LEU A 110 7.82 -3.27 4.14
C LEU A 110 8.11 -3.53 5.61
N ARG A 111 7.10 -4.07 6.29
CA ARG A 111 7.21 -4.60 7.65
C ARG A 111 8.34 -5.62 7.74
N PRO A 112 9.04 -5.74 8.92
CA PRO A 112 10.12 -6.71 9.09
C PRO A 112 9.69 -8.14 8.73
N GLU A 113 8.54 -8.59 9.21
CA GLU A 113 8.00 -9.93 8.97
C GLU A 113 7.77 -10.22 7.48
N LEU A 114 7.46 -9.21 6.67
CA LEU A 114 7.34 -9.37 5.22
C LEU A 114 8.69 -9.41 4.52
N ARG A 115 9.69 -8.70 5.04
CA ARG A 115 11.07 -8.78 4.50
C ARG A 115 11.68 -10.14 4.80
N ASP A 116 11.45 -10.66 6.01
CA ASP A 116 11.90 -11.99 6.40
C ASP A 116 11.23 -13.07 5.54
N LEU A 117 9.91 -12.94 5.30
CA LEU A 117 9.17 -13.80 4.37
C LEU A 117 9.77 -13.75 2.95
N LEU A 118 10.02 -12.56 2.40
CA LEU A 118 10.57 -12.41 1.05
C LEU A 118 11.95 -13.08 0.88
N ALA A 119 12.77 -13.06 1.92
CA ALA A 119 14.10 -13.69 1.90
C ALA A 119 14.06 -15.23 1.81
N GLU A 120 12.93 -15.84 2.19
CA GLU A 120 12.73 -17.29 2.17
C GLU A 120 11.97 -17.77 0.92
N LEU A 121 11.41 -16.84 0.11
CA LEU A 121 10.64 -17.21 -1.08
C LEU A 121 11.56 -17.49 -2.27
N ASN A 122 11.26 -18.60 -2.97
CA ASN A 122 11.89 -18.94 -4.25
C ASN A 122 10.81 -19.35 -5.26
N PHE A 123 10.81 -18.73 -6.43
CA PHE A 123 9.86 -18.97 -7.51
C PHE A 123 10.54 -19.33 -8.85
N GLU A 124 11.82 -19.73 -8.83
CA GLU A 124 12.61 -19.98 -10.05
C GLU A 124 11.97 -21.02 -11.00
N ASP A 125 11.31 -22.05 -10.43
CA ASP A 125 10.72 -23.12 -11.21
C ASP A 125 9.18 -23.07 -11.25
N VAL A 126 8.56 -21.98 -10.77
CA VAL A 126 7.09 -21.86 -10.72
C VAL A 126 6.55 -21.33 -12.04
N GLN A 127 6.10 -22.23 -12.90
CA GLN A 127 5.56 -21.86 -14.22
C GLN A 127 4.23 -21.11 -14.12
N GLY A 128 4.05 -20.16 -15.04
CA GLY A 128 2.80 -19.40 -15.16
C GLY A 128 2.56 -18.36 -14.08
N LEU A 129 3.41 -18.25 -13.05
CA LEU A 129 3.27 -17.26 -12.00
C LEU A 129 3.51 -15.85 -12.56
N THR A 130 2.53 -14.95 -12.38
CA THR A 130 2.59 -13.59 -12.91
C THR A 130 2.70 -12.53 -11.81
N ARG A 131 2.07 -12.78 -10.65
CA ARG A 131 2.10 -11.87 -9.50
C ARG A 131 2.17 -12.63 -8.19
N VAL A 132 2.84 -12.00 -7.24
CA VAL A 132 2.88 -12.42 -5.83
C VAL A 132 2.56 -11.23 -4.95
N ARG A 133 1.49 -11.33 -4.15
CA ARG A 133 1.21 -10.37 -3.10
C ARG A 133 1.57 -10.97 -1.76
N VAL A 134 2.38 -10.27 -0.99
CA VAL A 134 2.70 -10.61 0.39
C VAL A 134 1.90 -9.72 1.32
N GLN A 135 1.34 -10.28 2.39
CA GLN A 135 0.54 -9.56 3.37
C GLN A 135 0.91 -10.03 4.78
N ALA A 136 0.96 -9.09 5.72
CA ALA A 136 1.07 -9.37 7.15
C ALA A 136 -0.16 -8.78 7.86
N GLY A 137 -0.82 -9.59 8.67
CA GLY A 137 -1.87 -9.12 9.56
C GLY A 137 -1.30 -8.47 10.82
N SER A 138 -2.17 -7.82 11.61
CA SER A 138 -1.76 -7.14 12.83
C SER A 138 -1.32 -8.09 13.96
N ALA A 139 -1.71 -9.35 13.89
CA ALA A 139 -1.33 -10.39 14.84
C ALA A 139 -0.08 -11.19 14.41
N GLY A 140 0.55 -10.83 13.29
CA GLY A 140 1.71 -11.53 12.74
C GLY A 140 1.35 -12.67 11.79
N ASP A 141 0.07 -12.88 11.48
CA ASP A 141 -0.38 -13.79 10.43
C ASP A 141 0.16 -13.35 9.06
N LEU A 142 0.72 -14.28 8.30
CA LEU A 142 1.30 -14.04 6.99
C LEU A 142 0.46 -14.70 5.90
N MET A 143 0.34 -14.02 4.76
CA MET A 143 -0.37 -14.53 3.60
C MET A 143 0.36 -14.23 2.31
N LEU A 144 0.45 -15.23 1.45
CA LEU A 144 0.80 -15.10 0.04
C LEU A 144 -0.48 -15.15 -0.80
N VAL A 145 -0.58 -14.27 -1.77
CA VAL A 145 -1.60 -14.33 -2.81
C VAL A 145 -0.90 -14.42 -4.15
N LEU A 146 -1.11 -15.50 -4.83
CA LEU A 146 -0.51 -15.82 -6.12
C LEU A 146 -1.50 -15.51 -7.24
N SER A 147 -1.02 -15.07 -8.38
CA SER A 147 -1.80 -15.02 -9.62
C SER A 147 -1.01 -15.70 -10.72
N THR A 148 -1.66 -16.56 -11.48
CA THR A 148 -1.08 -17.29 -12.61
C THR A 148 -1.72 -16.86 -13.93
N ALA A 149 -1.07 -17.15 -15.04
CA ALA A 149 -1.55 -16.77 -16.37
C ALA A 149 -2.78 -17.57 -16.82
N ASP A 150 -2.99 -18.74 -16.26
CA ASP A 150 -4.00 -19.73 -16.64
C ASP A 150 -4.99 -20.08 -15.53
N ASP A 151 -4.95 -19.35 -14.43
CA ASP A 151 -5.77 -19.57 -13.22
C ASP A 151 -5.55 -20.94 -12.56
N GLN A 152 -4.47 -21.65 -12.89
CA GLN A 152 -4.14 -22.94 -12.27
C GLN A 152 -3.26 -22.74 -11.03
N ALA A 153 -3.52 -23.50 -9.99
CA ALA A 153 -2.68 -23.51 -8.80
C ALA A 153 -1.30 -24.11 -9.15
N PRO A 154 -0.19 -23.39 -8.88
CA PRO A 154 1.14 -23.94 -9.11
C PRO A 154 1.46 -25.02 -8.06
N GLU A 155 2.36 -25.95 -8.42
CA GLU A 155 2.98 -26.82 -7.42
C GLU A 155 3.85 -25.97 -6.47
N LEU A 156 3.63 -26.08 -5.16
CA LEU A 156 4.30 -25.31 -4.14
C LEU A 156 4.70 -26.20 -2.97
N GLU A 157 5.92 -26.03 -2.50
CA GLU A 157 6.36 -26.53 -1.22
C GLU A 157 6.41 -25.35 -0.23
N VAL A 158 5.67 -25.43 0.89
CA VAL A 158 5.59 -24.39 1.90
C VAL A 158 6.15 -24.93 3.20
N THR A 159 7.32 -24.40 3.60
CA THR A 159 8.05 -24.84 4.80
C THR A 159 7.87 -23.92 5.99
N MET A 160 7.19 -22.79 5.83
CA MET A 160 6.97 -21.75 6.84
C MET A 160 5.48 -21.57 7.16
N PRO A 161 5.12 -20.99 8.31
CA PRO A 161 3.73 -20.75 8.70
C PRO A 161 3.13 -19.56 7.94
N VAL A 162 2.78 -19.76 6.66
CA VAL A 162 2.15 -18.77 5.79
C VAL A 162 0.90 -19.35 5.14
N SER A 163 -0.17 -18.55 5.06
CA SER A 163 -1.36 -18.90 4.28
C SER A 163 -1.12 -18.61 2.80
N VAL A 164 -1.56 -19.51 1.92
CA VAL A 164 -1.41 -19.33 0.47
C VAL A 164 -2.78 -19.38 -0.20
N ASN A 165 -3.04 -18.35 -1.00
CA ASN A 165 -4.26 -18.22 -1.79
C ASN A 165 -3.90 -17.95 -3.25
N LEU A 166 -4.74 -18.43 -4.17
CA LEU A 166 -4.69 -18.09 -5.59
C LEU A 166 -5.77 -17.04 -5.85
N LEU A 167 -5.43 -15.97 -6.53
CA LEU A 167 -6.37 -14.96 -7.01
C LEU A 167 -6.56 -15.18 -8.52
N LEU A 168 -7.77 -15.58 -8.89
CA LEU A 168 -8.13 -15.83 -10.26
C LEU A 168 -8.25 -14.54 -11.09
N SER A 169 -8.33 -14.67 -12.39
CA SER A 169 -8.43 -13.53 -13.33
C SER A 169 -9.71 -12.69 -13.16
N ASP A 170 -10.78 -13.27 -12.60
CA ASP A 170 -12.04 -12.60 -12.22
C ASP A 170 -12.01 -11.97 -10.81
N ASN A 171 -10.84 -11.98 -10.15
CA ASN A 171 -10.60 -11.56 -8.77
C ASN A 171 -11.23 -12.44 -7.68
N GLU A 172 -11.72 -13.63 -8.00
CA GLU A 172 -12.18 -14.58 -6.98
C GLU A 172 -10.99 -15.27 -6.30
N PRO A 173 -10.91 -15.28 -4.97
CA PRO A 173 -9.82 -15.92 -4.24
C PRO A 173 -10.13 -17.40 -3.99
N VAL A 174 -9.17 -18.26 -4.29
CA VAL A 174 -9.18 -19.69 -3.96
C VAL A 174 -8.16 -19.95 -2.86
N ASN A 175 -8.60 -20.50 -1.73
CA ASN A 175 -7.69 -20.85 -0.65
C ASN A 175 -6.96 -22.18 -0.99
N LEU A 176 -5.63 -22.13 -0.99
CA LEU A 176 -4.79 -23.32 -1.22
C LEU A 176 -4.29 -23.89 0.11
N ILE A 177 -3.76 -23.06 1.01
CA ILE A 177 -3.17 -23.47 2.29
C ILE A 177 -3.56 -22.45 3.37
N GLY A 178 -3.94 -22.90 4.55
CA GLY A 178 -4.17 -22.06 5.72
C GLY A 178 -5.44 -21.23 5.66
N ALA A 179 -5.37 -19.96 6.02
CA ALA A 179 -6.49 -19.04 6.09
C ALA A 179 -6.79 -18.35 4.75
N SER A 180 -8.08 -18.08 4.48
CA SER A 180 -8.53 -17.30 3.32
C SER A 180 -8.56 -15.78 3.58
N THR A 181 -8.31 -15.36 4.81
CA THR A 181 -8.33 -13.95 5.22
C THR A 181 -7.14 -13.61 6.09
N VAL A 182 -6.73 -12.34 6.04
CA VAL A 182 -5.80 -11.72 6.99
C VAL A 182 -6.55 -10.67 7.81
N SER A 183 -6.15 -10.46 9.08
CA SER A 183 -6.81 -9.53 9.98
C SER A 183 -5.96 -8.30 10.26
N TYR A 184 -6.56 -7.12 10.06
CA TYR A 184 -5.95 -5.83 10.41
C TYR A 184 -6.68 -5.19 11.59
N MET A 185 -5.94 -4.77 12.60
CA MET A 185 -6.51 -4.05 13.76
C MET A 185 -6.42 -2.55 13.51
N VAL A 186 -7.56 -1.85 13.54
CA VAL A 186 -7.65 -0.40 13.43
C VAL A 186 -8.46 0.14 14.60
N ARG A 187 -7.86 0.99 15.43
CA ARG A 187 -8.51 1.59 16.61
C ARG A 187 -9.23 0.55 17.50
N GLY A 188 -8.60 -0.60 17.72
CA GLY A 188 -9.15 -1.69 18.54
C GLY A 188 -10.21 -2.56 17.85
N ARG A 189 -10.53 -2.33 16.58
CA ARG A 189 -11.53 -3.11 15.82
C ARG A 189 -10.81 -3.96 14.75
N PRO A 190 -11.09 -5.28 14.69
CA PRO A 190 -10.52 -6.16 13.66
C PRO A 190 -11.30 -6.03 12.34
N PHE A 191 -10.54 -5.94 11.23
CA PHE A 191 -11.05 -5.99 9.87
C PHE A 191 -10.46 -7.22 9.18
N ARG A 192 -11.30 -8.13 8.72
CA ARG A 192 -10.91 -9.31 7.96
C ARG A 192 -10.92 -8.98 6.48
N VAL A 193 -9.81 -9.25 5.81
CA VAL A 193 -9.62 -8.95 4.39
C VAL A 193 -9.28 -10.24 3.66
N THR A 194 -10.02 -10.55 2.60
CA THR A 194 -9.76 -11.70 1.72
C THR A 194 -8.52 -11.46 0.87
N ALA A 195 -8.00 -12.51 0.24
CA ALA A 195 -6.82 -12.44 -0.62
C ALA A 195 -6.93 -11.40 -1.75
N GLY A 196 -8.11 -11.24 -2.37
CA GLY A 196 -8.38 -10.22 -3.40
C GLY A 196 -8.71 -8.83 -2.85
N GLY A 197 -9.01 -8.72 -1.54
CA GLY A 197 -9.52 -7.50 -0.93
C GLY A 197 -8.47 -6.38 -0.82
N PHE A 198 -8.96 -5.13 -0.91
CA PHE A 198 -8.15 -3.95 -0.65
C PHE A 198 -8.16 -3.60 0.85
N PHE A 199 -7.01 -3.23 1.38
CA PHE A 199 -6.87 -2.55 2.66
C PHE A 199 -5.75 -1.52 2.62
N GLN A 200 -5.75 -0.56 3.58
CA GLN A 200 -4.73 0.47 3.69
C GLN A 200 -3.36 -0.14 4.05
N VAL A 201 -2.33 0.21 3.30
CA VAL A 201 -0.98 -0.34 3.49
C VAL A 201 -0.30 0.14 4.77
N ASN A 202 -0.73 1.28 5.31
CA ASN A 202 -0.18 1.93 6.51
C ASN A 202 -1.26 2.02 7.58
N LEU A 203 -1.26 1.08 8.52
CA LEU A 203 -2.32 0.99 9.55
C LEU A 203 -2.37 2.20 10.48
N PRO A 204 -1.24 2.75 11.00
CA PRO A 204 -1.26 3.98 11.77
C PRO A 204 -1.90 5.17 11.02
N GLN A 205 -1.66 5.26 9.70
CA GLN A 205 -2.31 6.30 8.89
C GLN A 205 -3.79 6.00 8.61
N ALA A 206 -4.18 4.73 8.51
CA ALA A 206 -5.60 4.36 8.45
C ALA A 206 -6.35 4.76 9.72
N GLU A 207 -5.74 4.58 10.90
CA GLU A 207 -6.29 5.04 12.18
C GLU A 207 -6.42 6.56 12.26
N ALA A 208 -5.38 7.28 11.82
CA ALA A 208 -5.40 8.74 11.73
C ALA A 208 -6.48 9.23 10.76
N LEU A 209 -6.62 8.59 9.60
CA LEU A 209 -7.62 8.92 8.59
C LEU A 209 -9.05 8.73 9.12
N VAL A 210 -9.33 7.61 9.80
CA VAL A 210 -10.62 7.40 10.48
C VAL A 210 -10.88 8.52 11.50
N GLY A 211 -9.88 8.90 12.31
CA GLY A 211 -10.01 10.00 13.26
C GLY A 211 -10.37 11.32 12.60
N LEU A 212 -9.69 11.68 11.52
CA LEU A 212 -9.93 12.91 10.75
C LEU A 212 -11.33 12.93 10.11
N VAL A 213 -11.79 11.80 9.57
CA VAL A 213 -13.15 11.69 9.01
C VAL A 213 -14.21 11.89 10.09
N LEU A 214 -14.06 11.24 11.25
CA LEU A 214 -15.00 11.38 12.37
C LEU A 214 -15.01 12.81 12.94
N GLU A 215 -13.84 13.46 13.02
CA GLU A 215 -13.73 14.86 13.43
C GLU A 215 -14.39 15.81 12.42
N ALA A 216 -14.17 15.57 11.12
CA ALA A 216 -14.69 16.44 10.07
C ALA A 216 -16.22 16.35 9.91
N LEU A 217 -16.79 15.17 10.14
CA LEU A 217 -18.23 14.94 10.04
C LEU A 217 -18.98 15.43 11.29
N ASP A 218 -18.33 15.48 12.44
CA ASP A 218 -18.87 15.98 13.73
C ASP A 218 -20.30 15.45 14.03
N LEU A 219 -20.45 14.12 13.97
CA LEU A 219 -21.74 13.44 14.09
C LEU A 219 -22.28 13.48 15.53
N HIS A 220 -23.58 13.74 15.67
CA HIS A 220 -24.30 13.89 16.95
C HIS A 220 -25.40 12.83 17.17
N GLY A 221 -25.52 11.84 16.29
CA GLY A 221 -26.46 10.72 16.43
C GLY A 221 -27.78 10.89 15.69
N GLU A 222 -27.99 11.97 14.97
CA GLU A 222 -29.20 12.24 14.19
C GLU A 222 -28.98 12.14 12.68
N GLU A 223 -27.76 12.09 12.25
CA GLU A 223 -27.37 12.17 10.83
C GLU A 223 -27.59 10.84 10.11
N THR A 224 -27.94 10.95 8.83
CA THR A 224 -27.85 9.86 7.86
C THR A 224 -26.59 10.03 7.02
N VAL A 225 -25.74 9.01 7.02
CA VAL A 225 -24.46 9.02 6.32
C VAL A 225 -24.48 7.99 5.19
N LEU A 226 -23.91 8.37 4.04
CA LEU A 226 -23.69 7.49 2.89
C LEU A 226 -22.17 7.29 2.72
N ASP A 227 -21.71 6.01 2.82
CA ASP A 227 -20.35 5.60 2.59
C ASP A 227 -20.27 4.90 1.22
N LEU A 228 -19.73 5.61 0.23
CA LEU A 228 -19.56 5.10 -1.14
C LEU A 228 -18.16 4.53 -1.32
N TYR A 229 -18.08 3.40 -2.03
CA TYR A 229 -16.84 2.64 -2.19
C TYR A 229 -16.29 2.18 -0.84
N ALA A 230 -17.18 1.63 -0.02
CA ALA A 230 -16.92 1.32 1.38
C ALA A 230 -15.81 0.26 1.58
N GLY A 231 -15.52 -0.56 0.57
CA GLY A 231 -14.57 -1.65 0.65
C GLY A 231 -14.97 -2.63 1.76
N VAL A 232 -14.03 -2.92 2.65
CA VAL A 232 -14.29 -3.75 3.83
C VAL A 232 -15.05 -3.02 4.95
N GLY A 233 -15.55 -1.82 4.70
CA GLY A 233 -16.32 -1.02 5.66
C GLY A 233 -15.46 -0.31 6.69
N LEU A 234 -14.26 0.11 6.34
CA LEU A 234 -13.33 0.78 7.28
C LEU A 234 -13.99 1.99 7.94
N PHE A 235 -14.57 2.90 7.15
CA PHE A 235 -15.26 4.07 7.70
C PHE A 235 -16.65 3.73 8.24
N THR A 236 -17.41 2.93 7.50
CA THR A 236 -18.76 2.47 7.90
C THR A 236 -18.79 1.96 9.34
N ALA A 237 -17.80 1.15 9.73
CA ALA A 237 -17.75 0.54 11.06
C ALA A 237 -17.66 1.55 12.21
N PHE A 238 -16.99 2.69 11.99
CA PHE A 238 -16.86 3.76 12.99
C PHE A 238 -17.96 4.81 12.88
N LEU A 239 -18.47 5.06 11.68
CA LEU A 239 -19.59 5.97 11.43
C LEU A 239 -20.88 5.45 12.05
N ALA A 240 -21.11 4.13 11.95
CA ALA A 240 -22.29 3.47 12.51
C ALA A 240 -22.40 3.56 14.05
N GLU A 241 -21.33 3.89 14.76
CA GLU A 241 -21.33 4.14 16.20
C GLU A 241 -21.82 5.55 16.57
N ARG A 242 -21.91 6.47 15.59
CA ARG A 242 -22.10 7.90 15.82
C ARG A 242 -23.26 8.51 15.04
N ALA A 243 -23.71 7.90 13.95
CA ALA A 243 -24.81 8.36 13.13
C ALA A 243 -26.09 7.59 13.44
N ALA A 244 -27.24 8.17 13.14
CA ALA A 244 -28.53 7.49 13.24
C ALA A 244 -28.65 6.35 12.22
N LEU A 245 -28.15 6.55 11.04
CA LEU A 245 -28.15 5.57 9.93
C LEU A 245 -26.90 5.71 9.09
N VAL A 246 -26.27 4.59 8.75
CA VAL A 246 -25.21 4.55 7.74
C VAL A 246 -25.61 3.58 6.63
N THR A 247 -25.59 4.05 5.39
CA THR A 247 -25.75 3.21 4.20
C THR A 247 -24.37 3.10 3.53
N SER A 248 -23.87 1.88 3.37
CA SER A 248 -22.62 1.62 2.65
C SER A 248 -22.92 0.99 1.29
N VAL A 249 -22.16 1.41 0.28
CA VAL A 249 -22.23 0.90 -1.10
C VAL A 249 -20.84 0.49 -1.56
N GLU A 250 -20.72 -0.76 -2.01
CA GLU A 250 -19.54 -1.33 -2.62
C GLU A 250 -19.95 -2.12 -3.86
N SER A 251 -19.08 -2.14 -4.90
CA SER A 251 -19.34 -2.81 -6.20
C SER A 251 -18.55 -4.09 -6.35
#